data_694fdf1e13d3e8514b73004efb1d20b5
#
_entry.id   694fdf1e13d3e8514b73004efb1d20b5
#
_cell.length_a   1.000
_cell.length_b   1.000
_cell.length_c   1.000
_cell.angle_alpha   90.00
_cell.angle_beta   90.00
_cell.angle_gamma   90.00
#
_symmetry.space_group_name_H-M   'P 1'
#
loop_
_entity.id
_entity.type
_entity.pdbx_description
1 polymer ?
#
loop_
_entity_poly.entity_id
_entity_poly.type
_entity_poly.pdbx_seq_one_letter_code
_entity_poly.pdbx_strand_id
1 'polypeptide(L)'
;MDPLMSKQMLINYVPGEECRIAITNQGKLEEFYQERASDESHVGNIYAGKVTNVEPAIQAAFVDFGLERSGFLHLSDVHPRYFPGKDREEFEKVGSKTPHRERPPIQKCFRRGDRVLVQVLKEGIGTKGPTLTSYLSIPGRYLVMMPHMQ
;
A
#
# COMPACT_ATOMS: atom_id res chain seq x y z
N MET A 1 -18.84 -10.00 39.55
CA MET A 1 -18.44 -9.00 38.52
C MET A 1 -19.49 -9.06 37.44
N ASP A 2 -20.20 -7.99 37.24
CA ASP A 2 -21.32 -7.93 36.28
C ASP A 2 -20.71 -7.94 34.84
N PRO A 3 -21.00 -8.96 34.00
CA PRO A 3 -20.45 -9.07 32.64
C PRO A 3 -20.85 -7.90 31.71
N LEU A 4 -21.82 -7.10 32.13
CA LEU A 4 -22.31 -5.93 31.37
C LEU A 4 -21.44 -4.67 31.53
N MET A 5 -20.45 -4.67 32.42
CA MET A 5 -19.62 -3.49 32.76
C MET A 5 -18.23 -3.51 32.12
N SER A 6 -17.92 -4.45 31.23
CA SER A 6 -16.60 -4.59 30.63
C SER A 6 -16.63 -4.39 29.11
N LYS A 7 -15.53 -3.87 28.59
CA LYS A 7 -15.26 -3.86 27.15
C LYS A 7 -15.02 -5.29 26.68
N GLN A 8 -15.74 -5.73 25.66
CA GLN A 8 -15.68 -7.10 25.12
C GLN A 8 -15.38 -7.06 23.63
N MET A 9 -14.62 -8.03 23.16
CA MET A 9 -14.42 -8.30 21.75
C MET A 9 -15.10 -9.62 21.41
N LEU A 10 -16.08 -9.56 20.53
CA LEU A 10 -16.82 -10.70 20.02
C LEU A 10 -16.31 -11.03 18.62
N ILE A 11 -15.85 -12.24 18.40
CA ILE A 11 -15.31 -12.69 17.11
C ILE A 11 -16.18 -13.82 16.59
N ASN A 12 -16.70 -13.65 15.37
CA ASN A 12 -17.36 -14.70 14.62
C ASN A 12 -16.54 -14.94 13.34
N TYR A 13 -16.06 -16.15 13.17
CA TYR A 13 -15.22 -16.54 12.04
C TYR A 13 -15.79 -17.78 11.36
N VAL A 14 -16.07 -17.66 10.07
CA VAL A 14 -16.48 -18.77 9.21
C VAL A 14 -15.35 -18.98 8.18
N PRO A 15 -14.58 -20.08 8.26
CA PRO A 15 -13.46 -20.35 7.37
C PRO A 15 -13.89 -20.31 5.90
N GLY A 16 -13.17 -19.52 5.07
CA GLY A 16 -13.43 -19.39 3.63
C GLY A 16 -14.65 -18.53 3.28
N GLU A 17 -15.36 -17.95 4.25
CA GLU A 17 -16.52 -17.09 4.02
C GLU A 17 -16.29 -15.68 4.56
N GLU A 18 -16.28 -15.52 5.88
CA GLU A 18 -16.17 -14.20 6.49
C GLU A 18 -15.59 -14.23 7.91
N CYS A 19 -15.01 -13.09 8.30
CA CYS A 19 -14.66 -12.75 9.68
C CYS A 19 -15.42 -11.50 10.11
N ARG A 20 -16.13 -11.58 11.25
CA ARG A 20 -16.80 -10.43 11.87
C ARG A 20 -16.26 -10.22 13.28
N ILE A 21 -15.88 -8.99 13.60
CA ILE A 21 -15.39 -8.59 14.91
C ILE A 21 -16.22 -7.42 15.41
N ALA A 22 -16.81 -7.57 16.59
CA ALA A 22 -17.54 -6.51 17.26
C ALA A 22 -16.85 -6.15 18.58
N ILE A 23 -16.60 -4.88 18.82
CA ILE A 23 -16.12 -4.37 20.11
C ILE A 23 -17.29 -3.68 20.80
N THR A 24 -17.66 -4.21 21.96
CA THR A 24 -18.75 -3.66 22.76
C THR A 24 -18.23 -3.12 24.07
N ASN A 25 -18.88 -2.09 24.59
CA ASN A 25 -18.61 -1.51 25.91
C ASN A 25 -19.93 -1.28 26.62
N GLN A 26 -20.09 -1.86 27.79
CA GLN A 26 -21.35 -1.84 28.55
C GLN A 26 -22.57 -2.30 27.71
N GLY A 27 -22.37 -3.34 26.89
CA GLY A 27 -23.41 -3.88 26.00
C GLY A 27 -23.76 -3.03 24.78
N LYS A 28 -23.06 -1.90 24.55
CA LYS A 28 -23.22 -1.08 23.34
C LYS A 28 -22.10 -1.36 22.36
N LEU A 29 -22.43 -1.46 21.08
CA LEU A 29 -21.45 -1.61 20.00
C LEU A 29 -20.66 -0.29 19.85
N GLU A 30 -19.32 -0.38 19.95
CA GLU A 30 -18.41 0.75 19.71
C GLU A 30 -17.75 0.66 18.32
N GLU A 31 -17.32 -0.56 17.93
CA GLU A 31 -16.62 -0.78 16.68
C GLU A 31 -17.10 -2.08 16.04
N PHE A 32 -17.18 -2.11 14.72
CA PHE A 32 -17.54 -3.29 13.97
C PHE A 32 -16.64 -3.43 12.73
N TYR A 33 -16.07 -4.60 12.56
CA TYR A 33 -15.25 -4.96 11.42
C TYR A 33 -15.84 -6.20 10.76
N GLN A 34 -15.92 -6.17 9.45
CA GLN A 34 -16.33 -7.32 8.66
C GLN A 34 -15.41 -7.45 7.45
N GLU A 35 -14.86 -8.64 7.26
CA GLU A 35 -14.04 -9.01 6.11
C GLU A 35 -14.63 -10.29 5.51
N ARG A 36 -14.82 -10.32 4.22
CA ARG A 36 -15.31 -11.47 3.49
C ARG A 36 -14.21 -12.04 2.62
N ALA A 37 -14.10 -13.36 2.53
CA ALA A 37 -13.14 -14.02 1.66
C ALA A 37 -13.34 -13.71 0.17
N SER A 38 -14.57 -13.32 -0.24
CA SER A 38 -14.89 -12.86 -1.58
C SER A 38 -14.36 -11.47 -1.92
N ASP A 39 -14.02 -10.68 -0.89
CA ASP A 39 -13.62 -9.28 -1.02
C ASP A 39 -12.11 -9.16 -0.79
N GLU A 40 -11.32 -9.99 -1.48
CA GLU A 40 -9.85 -9.92 -1.44
C GLU A 40 -9.36 -8.56 -1.95
N SER A 41 -9.29 -7.60 -1.05
CA SER A 41 -8.65 -6.32 -1.33
C SER A 41 -7.16 -6.40 -1.04
N HIS A 42 -6.35 -6.05 -2.03
CA HIS A 42 -4.91 -5.94 -1.89
C HIS A 42 -4.48 -4.52 -1.50
N VAL A 43 -5.42 -3.58 -1.39
CA VAL A 43 -5.15 -2.19 -1.02
C VAL A 43 -4.46 -2.12 0.34
N GLY A 44 -3.33 -1.41 0.39
CA GLY A 44 -2.49 -1.30 1.58
C GLY A 44 -1.43 -2.41 1.72
N ASN A 45 -1.56 -3.53 1.01
CA ASN A 45 -0.56 -4.59 1.01
C ASN A 45 0.76 -4.13 0.37
N ILE A 46 1.88 -4.61 0.91
CA ILE A 46 3.23 -4.28 0.46
C ILE A 46 3.87 -5.51 -0.16
N TYR A 47 4.47 -5.33 -1.33
CA TYR A 47 5.08 -6.40 -2.11
C TYR A 47 6.50 -6.03 -2.56
N ALA A 48 7.34 -7.05 -2.67
CA ALA A 48 8.63 -6.95 -3.39
C ALA A 48 8.39 -7.28 -4.86
N GLY A 49 8.31 -6.25 -5.69
CA GLY A 49 8.04 -6.41 -7.12
C GLY A 49 9.28 -6.34 -8.00
N LYS A 50 9.10 -6.69 -9.27
CA LYS A 50 10.11 -6.60 -10.33
C LYS A 50 9.56 -5.78 -11.50
N VAL A 51 10.29 -4.77 -11.94
CA VAL A 51 9.91 -3.96 -13.09
C VAL A 51 9.93 -4.80 -14.36
N THR A 52 8.80 -4.89 -15.05
CA THR A 52 8.64 -5.65 -16.31
C THR A 52 8.75 -4.75 -17.53
N ASN A 53 8.28 -3.50 -17.41
CA ASN A 53 8.33 -2.52 -18.48
C ASN A 53 8.44 -1.10 -17.94
N VAL A 54 9.02 -0.20 -18.73
CA VAL A 54 9.10 1.25 -18.43
C VAL A 54 8.59 2.02 -19.63
N GLU A 55 7.58 2.88 -19.40
CA GLU A 55 6.90 3.68 -20.42
C GLU A 55 7.19 5.17 -20.25
N PRO A 56 8.19 5.71 -20.95
CA PRO A 56 8.55 7.13 -20.84
C PRO A 56 7.44 8.08 -21.26
N ALA A 57 6.59 7.70 -22.21
CA ALA A 57 5.52 8.55 -22.73
C ALA A 57 4.48 8.94 -21.65
N ILE A 58 4.24 8.04 -20.71
CA ILE A 58 3.31 8.24 -19.59
C ILE A 58 4.03 8.33 -18.25
N GLN A 59 5.36 8.39 -18.25
CA GLN A 59 6.20 8.48 -17.05
C GLN A 59 5.85 7.43 -15.99
N ALA A 60 5.71 6.17 -16.40
CA ALA A 60 5.31 5.07 -15.53
C ALA A 60 6.16 3.81 -15.76
N ALA A 61 6.18 2.96 -14.74
CA ALA A 61 6.72 1.61 -14.79
C ALA A 61 5.61 0.59 -14.50
N PHE A 62 5.71 -0.56 -15.15
CA PHE A 62 4.87 -1.73 -14.85
C PHE A 62 5.66 -2.69 -13.98
N VAL A 63 5.05 -3.18 -12.93
CA VAL A 63 5.70 -3.99 -11.90
C VAL A 63 4.95 -5.30 -11.75
N ASP A 64 5.65 -6.41 -11.93
CA ASP A 64 5.19 -7.73 -11.52
C ASP A 64 5.47 -7.88 -10.01
N PHE A 65 4.44 -8.12 -9.24
CA PHE A 65 4.51 -8.27 -7.79
C PHE A 65 3.79 -9.52 -7.28
N GLY A 66 3.58 -10.49 -8.17
CA GLY A 66 3.05 -11.82 -7.85
C GLY A 66 1.54 -11.97 -8.00
N LEU A 67 0.83 -10.93 -8.43
CA LEU A 67 -0.58 -11.03 -8.80
C LEU A 67 -0.75 -11.25 -10.31
N GLU A 68 -1.96 -11.63 -10.73
CA GLU A 68 -2.28 -11.97 -12.13
C GLU A 68 -1.91 -10.85 -13.11
N ARG A 69 -2.00 -9.60 -12.67
CA ARG A 69 -1.73 -8.40 -13.50
C ARG A 69 -0.62 -7.56 -12.93
N SER A 70 0.25 -7.07 -13.82
CA SER A 70 1.27 -6.09 -13.44
C SER A 70 0.63 -4.80 -12.92
N GLY A 71 1.19 -4.27 -11.85
CA GLY A 71 0.75 -3.01 -11.27
C GLY A 71 1.36 -1.81 -11.99
N PHE A 72 0.66 -0.69 -11.93
CA PHE A 72 1.03 0.59 -12.53
C PHE A 72 1.67 1.50 -11.49
N LEU A 73 2.93 1.86 -11.69
CA LEU A 73 3.71 2.76 -10.83
C LEU A 73 4.07 4.04 -11.59
N HIS A 74 3.33 5.12 -11.34
CA HIS A 74 3.61 6.42 -11.96
C HIS A 74 4.78 7.13 -11.26
N LEU A 75 5.51 7.98 -11.99
CA LEU A 75 6.65 8.74 -11.47
C LEU A 75 6.32 9.58 -10.21
N SER A 76 5.08 10.09 -10.08
CA SER A 76 4.63 10.82 -8.89
C SER A 76 4.63 9.97 -7.62
N ASP A 77 4.58 8.66 -7.78
CA ASP A 77 4.50 7.69 -6.71
C ASP A 77 5.80 6.90 -6.53
N VAL A 78 6.88 7.36 -7.20
CA VAL A 78 8.24 6.85 -7.02
C VAL A 78 8.95 7.66 -5.94
N HIS A 79 9.35 6.98 -4.86
CA HIS A 79 10.11 7.57 -3.77
C HIS A 79 11.52 7.94 -4.22
N PRO A 80 12.10 9.09 -3.77
CA PRO A 80 13.44 9.56 -4.17
C PRO A 80 14.58 8.57 -3.98
N ARG A 81 14.46 7.60 -3.07
CA ARG A 81 15.46 6.51 -2.91
C ARG A 81 15.73 5.71 -4.20
N TYR A 82 14.82 5.77 -5.17
CA TYR A 82 14.97 5.13 -6.48
C TYR A 82 15.46 6.09 -7.56
N PHE A 83 15.73 7.36 -7.21
CA PHE A 83 16.28 8.33 -8.15
C PHE A 83 17.79 8.10 -8.34
N PRO A 84 18.34 8.37 -9.53
CA PRO A 84 19.76 8.20 -9.81
C PRO A 84 20.61 9.16 -8.97
N GLY A 85 21.77 8.69 -8.47
CA GLY A 85 22.72 9.52 -7.71
C GLY A 85 22.28 9.88 -6.30
N LYS A 86 21.19 9.33 -5.81
CA LYS A 86 20.75 9.48 -4.43
C LYS A 86 21.14 8.26 -3.61
N ASP A 87 21.65 8.50 -2.41
CA ASP A 87 21.89 7.42 -1.45
C ASP A 87 20.55 6.84 -1.02
N ARG A 88 20.50 5.51 -0.88
CA ARG A 88 19.26 4.79 -0.48
C ARG A 88 18.73 5.18 0.90
N GLU A 89 19.47 6.00 1.63
CA GLU A 89 19.15 6.49 2.98
C GLU A 89 18.56 7.91 2.98
N GLU A 90 18.32 8.53 1.81
CA GLU A 90 17.65 9.83 1.79
C GLU A 90 16.23 9.74 2.32
N PHE A 91 15.96 10.56 3.33
CA PHE A 91 14.65 10.74 3.91
C PHE A 91 13.93 11.93 3.26
N GLU A 92 12.67 11.73 2.92
CA GLU A 92 11.81 12.82 2.47
C GLU A 92 10.96 13.30 3.67
N LYS A 93 10.71 14.61 3.76
CA LYS A 93 9.85 15.15 4.84
C LYS A 93 8.40 14.72 4.62
N VAL A 94 7.75 14.27 5.69
CA VAL A 94 6.31 13.95 5.67
C VAL A 94 5.51 15.14 5.14
N GLY A 95 4.67 14.89 4.14
CA GLY A 95 3.84 15.92 3.50
C GLY A 95 4.54 16.76 2.42
N SER A 96 5.86 16.57 2.19
CA SER A 96 6.63 17.31 1.19
C SER A 96 7.17 16.36 0.12
N LYS A 97 6.34 16.05 -0.88
CA LYS A 97 6.81 15.30 -2.06
C LYS A 97 7.72 16.18 -2.92
N THR A 98 8.82 15.61 -3.41
CA THR A 98 9.71 16.26 -4.38
C THR A 98 8.91 16.87 -5.54
N PRO A 99 9.07 18.17 -5.86
CA PRO A 99 8.33 18.84 -6.93
C PRO A 99 8.52 18.12 -8.27
N HIS A 100 7.50 18.11 -9.11
CA HIS A 100 7.52 17.41 -10.41
C HIS A 100 8.71 17.82 -11.29
N ARG A 101 9.12 19.09 -11.25
CA ARG A 101 10.26 19.63 -12.03
C ARG A 101 11.62 19.07 -11.59
N GLU A 102 11.73 18.60 -10.37
CA GLU A 102 12.97 18.07 -9.79
C GLU A 102 13.06 16.54 -9.88
N ARG A 103 11.99 15.88 -10.39
CA ARG A 103 11.98 14.43 -10.54
C ARG A 103 12.68 14.03 -11.82
N PRO A 104 13.64 13.09 -11.75
CA PRO A 104 14.23 12.52 -12.95
C PRO A 104 13.17 11.74 -13.73
N PRO A 105 13.26 11.65 -15.07
CA PRO A 105 12.33 10.87 -15.86
C PRO A 105 12.39 9.39 -15.46
N ILE A 106 11.25 8.68 -15.58
CA ILE A 106 11.06 7.31 -15.10
C ILE A 106 12.12 6.32 -15.59
N GLN A 107 12.58 6.46 -16.84
CA GLN A 107 13.62 5.61 -17.43
C GLN A 107 15.02 5.81 -16.83
N LYS A 108 15.22 6.87 -16.05
CA LYS A 108 16.42 7.08 -15.22
C LYS A 108 16.27 6.46 -13.83
N CYS A 109 15.03 6.30 -13.34
CA CYS A 109 14.75 5.69 -12.04
C CYS A 109 14.78 4.17 -12.12
N PHE A 110 14.21 3.60 -13.19
CA PHE A 110 14.04 2.16 -13.33
C PHE A 110 14.45 1.63 -14.70
N ARG A 111 14.93 0.40 -14.68
CA ARG A 111 15.15 -0.46 -15.85
C ARG A 111 14.36 -1.75 -15.69
N ARG A 112 14.06 -2.42 -16.79
CA ARG A 112 13.47 -3.75 -16.77
C ARG A 112 14.34 -4.70 -15.94
N GLY A 113 13.73 -5.40 -15.00
CA GLY A 113 14.40 -6.32 -14.09
C GLY A 113 14.73 -5.75 -12.71
N ASP A 114 14.66 -4.43 -12.54
CA ASP A 114 14.92 -3.80 -11.24
C ASP A 114 13.90 -4.24 -10.18
N ARG A 115 14.37 -4.38 -8.96
CA ARG A 115 13.52 -4.68 -7.79
C ARG A 115 13.04 -3.41 -7.14
N VAL A 116 11.75 -3.38 -6.78
CA VAL A 116 11.12 -2.25 -6.12
C VAL A 116 10.16 -2.75 -5.04
N LEU A 117 10.15 -2.10 -3.88
CA LEU A 117 9.10 -2.28 -2.87
C LEU A 117 7.93 -1.38 -3.25
N VAL A 118 6.74 -1.97 -3.33
CA VAL A 118 5.52 -1.28 -3.73
C VAL A 118 4.39 -1.60 -2.78
N GLN A 119 3.51 -0.62 -2.60
CA GLN A 119 2.25 -0.75 -1.88
C GLN A 119 1.10 -0.51 -2.83
N VAL A 120 0.04 -1.31 -2.72
CA VAL A 120 -1.17 -1.13 -3.54
C VAL A 120 -1.96 0.05 -3.02
N LEU A 121 -2.19 1.06 -3.87
CA LEU A 121 -3.02 2.23 -3.56
C LEU A 121 -4.49 2.02 -3.93
N LYS A 122 -4.72 1.37 -5.08
CA LYS A 122 -6.06 1.12 -5.63
C LYS A 122 -6.05 -0.19 -6.37
N GLU A 123 -7.16 -0.94 -6.28
CA GLU A 123 -7.38 -2.11 -7.10
C GLU A 123 -7.43 -1.75 -8.59
N GLY A 124 -7.10 -2.73 -9.41
CA GLY A 124 -7.28 -2.63 -10.86
C GLY A 124 -8.76 -2.66 -11.24
N ILE A 125 -9.12 -1.97 -12.31
CA ILE A 125 -10.49 -1.96 -12.85
C ILE A 125 -10.46 -2.51 -14.28
N GLY A 126 -11.29 -3.52 -14.53
CA GLY A 126 -11.39 -4.16 -15.84
C GLY A 126 -10.07 -4.79 -16.27
N THR A 127 -9.47 -4.32 -17.36
CA THR A 127 -8.20 -4.81 -17.89
C THR A 127 -6.97 -4.12 -17.30
N LYS A 128 -7.15 -3.05 -16.52
CA LYS A 128 -6.05 -2.28 -15.93
C LYS A 128 -5.61 -2.94 -14.62
N GLY A 129 -4.30 -3.10 -14.46
CA GLY A 129 -3.71 -3.55 -13.20
C GLY A 129 -3.84 -2.51 -12.08
N PRO A 130 -3.59 -2.92 -10.83
CA PRO A 130 -3.67 -2.03 -9.67
C PRO A 130 -2.67 -0.88 -9.74
N THR A 131 -3.02 0.23 -9.09
CA THR A 131 -2.13 1.38 -8.93
C THR A 131 -1.23 1.18 -7.73
N LEU A 132 0.06 1.38 -7.94
CA LEU A 132 1.11 1.17 -6.95
C LEU A 132 1.76 2.49 -6.53
N THR A 133 2.35 2.48 -5.35
CA THR A 133 3.29 3.51 -4.86
C THR A 133 4.51 2.85 -4.24
N SER A 134 5.65 3.51 -4.30
CA SER A 134 6.84 3.13 -3.51
C SER A 134 7.02 3.98 -2.24
N TYR A 135 6.08 4.89 -1.96
CA TYR A 135 5.93 5.51 -0.65
C TYR A 135 5.15 4.56 0.25
N LEU A 136 5.85 3.89 1.16
CA LEU A 136 5.25 2.91 2.03
C LEU A 136 4.60 3.58 3.24
N SER A 137 3.42 3.11 3.62
CA SER A 137 2.66 3.58 4.76
C SER A 137 2.07 2.39 5.51
N ILE A 138 2.47 2.22 6.76
CA ILE A 138 2.03 1.10 7.61
C ILE A 138 1.21 1.70 8.75
N PRO A 139 -0.12 1.67 8.65
CA PRO A 139 -0.99 2.22 9.66
C PRO A 139 -1.03 1.33 10.91
N GLY A 140 -0.82 1.92 12.06
CA GLY A 140 -1.15 1.35 13.35
C GLY A 140 -2.42 2.01 13.92
N ARG A 141 -2.81 1.62 15.12
CA ARG A 141 -4.03 2.15 15.76
C ARG A 141 -4.00 3.66 16.01
N TYR A 142 -2.85 4.20 16.40
CA TYR A 142 -2.67 5.62 16.78
C TYR A 142 -1.57 6.32 15.99
N LEU A 143 -0.73 5.58 15.29
CA LEU A 143 0.45 6.08 14.59
C LEU A 143 0.51 5.44 13.20
N VAL A 144 1.17 6.12 12.28
CA VAL A 144 1.49 5.59 10.96
C VAL A 144 3.00 5.57 10.83
N MET A 145 3.56 4.40 10.52
CA MET A 145 4.98 4.30 10.18
C MET A 145 5.15 4.52 8.68
N MET A 146 5.98 5.48 8.32
CA MET A 146 6.32 5.80 6.95
C MET A 146 7.84 5.62 6.76
N PRO A 147 8.30 4.45 6.29
CA PRO A 147 9.71 4.18 6.09
C PRO A 147 10.35 5.20 5.13
N HIS A 148 11.56 5.68 5.45
CA HIS A 148 12.31 6.69 4.69
C HIS A 148 11.63 8.06 4.57
N MET A 149 10.73 8.40 5.50
CA MET A 149 10.17 9.74 5.66
C MET A 149 10.48 10.28 7.05
N GLN A 150 10.76 11.60 7.17
CA GLN A 150 11.03 12.32 8.43
C GLN A 150 10.00 13.42 8.65
#